data_f2c4b85496d76dcca531f7dd281a06e5
#
_entry.id   f2c4b85496d76dcca531f7dd281a06e5
#
_cell.length_a   1.000
_cell.length_b   1.000
_cell.length_c   1.000
_cell.angle_alpha   90.00
_cell.angle_beta   90.00
_cell.angle_gamma   90.00
#
_symmetry.space_group_name_H-M   'P 1'
#
loop_
_entity.id
_entity.type
_entity.pdbx_description
1 polymer ?
#
loop_
_entity_poly.entity_id
_entity_poly.type
_entity_poly.pdbx_seq_one_letter_code
_entity_poly.pdbx_strand_id
1 'polypeptide(L)'
;MRRRNFLLAAASIAWNPASAEVNNPRIGFIHAGSRQDNQRLLDAFRENLSALGWTDGSNIAVLDRWAEERTEQLPVIVRELIGSGVAVLVTAGTPATVAARHASATIPIILVGVDDPVALGVVESLGQPGGNATGLSLTSSEVIAERLELLRELVPGLHRLAVIVRNDPGLEQKLQDIRSNARQKGIEVLMLEATTVKALELAFARMRIERCEAVYVASGPLGPAKRIRIIALAAEARLPAIYSFRVFAVEGGLISFAADYRDLFRRAAGFVNKILKGADPATLPVEPPRKFDLTVNLKTAKTLGLTIPPAILAGIDEVIE
;
A
#
# COMPACT_ATOMS: atom_id res chain seq x y z
N MET A 1 70.69 62.99 -6.41
CA MET A 1 70.30 61.69 -5.84
C MET A 1 68.82 61.69 -5.57
N ARG A 2 67.99 61.04 -6.42
CA ARG A 2 66.54 60.99 -6.28
C ARG A 2 66.14 59.57 -5.84
N ARG A 3 65.59 59.41 -4.63
CA ARG A 3 65.00 58.13 -4.14
C ARG A 3 63.61 57.96 -4.69
N ARG A 4 63.39 56.88 -5.47
CA ARG A 4 62.06 56.44 -5.93
C ARG A 4 61.44 55.50 -4.87
N ASN A 5 60.37 55.97 -4.25
CA ASN A 5 59.51 55.07 -3.40
C ASN A 5 58.70 54.23 -4.27
N PHE A 6 58.79 52.84 -4.16
CA PHE A 6 57.88 51.86 -4.68
C PHE A 6 56.80 51.62 -3.65
N LEU A 7 55.56 52.01 -3.95
CA LEU A 7 54.39 51.63 -3.21
C LEU A 7 53.97 50.27 -3.73
N LEU A 8 54.07 49.21 -2.92
CA LEU A 8 53.46 47.91 -3.13
C LEU A 8 51.99 47.96 -2.76
N ALA A 9 51.09 47.95 -3.73
CA ALA A 9 49.65 47.77 -3.52
C ALA A 9 49.41 46.28 -3.25
N ALA A 10 49.08 45.92 -2.01
CA ALA A 10 48.58 44.59 -1.68
C ALA A 10 47.11 44.46 -2.13
N ALA A 11 46.87 43.75 -3.21
CA ALA A 11 45.54 43.36 -3.59
C ALA A 11 45.08 42.24 -2.66
N SER A 12 44.18 42.55 -1.73
CA SER A 12 43.43 41.53 -0.96
C SER A 12 42.44 40.83 -1.86
N ILE A 13 42.79 39.62 -2.28
CA ILE A 13 41.84 38.71 -2.92
C ILE A 13 40.83 38.30 -1.83
N ALA A 14 39.66 38.90 -1.84
CA ALA A 14 38.53 38.42 -1.05
C ALA A 14 38.14 37.02 -1.57
N TRP A 15 38.47 36.00 -0.80
CA TRP A 15 37.97 34.64 -1.03
C TRP A 15 36.47 34.65 -0.70
N ASN A 16 35.68 34.70 -1.75
CA ASN A 16 34.24 34.45 -1.66
C ASN A 16 34.07 32.92 -1.59
N PRO A 17 33.68 32.32 -0.46
CA PRO A 17 33.35 30.89 -0.46
C PRO A 17 32.13 30.78 -1.36
N ALA A 18 32.35 30.24 -2.55
CA ALA A 18 31.24 29.74 -3.36
C ALA A 18 30.41 28.85 -2.42
N SER A 19 29.22 29.29 -2.07
CA SER A 19 28.24 28.49 -1.40
C SER A 19 28.06 27.24 -2.28
N ALA A 20 28.68 26.13 -1.85
CA ALA A 20 28.36 24.84 -2.42
C ALA A 20 26.83 24.75 -2.32
N GLU A 21 26.10 24.72 -3.45
CA GLU A 21 24.71 24.39 -3.48
C GLU A 21 24.61 23.04 -2.77
N VAL A 22 24.11 23.07 -1.55
CA VAL A 22 23.76 21.86 -0.82
C VAL A 22 22.64 21.26 -1.64
N ASN A 23 23.01 20.36 -2.55
CA ASN A 23 22.06 19.69 -3.42
C ASN A 23 21.28 18.71 -2.53
N ASN A 24 20.22 19.24 -1.91
CA ASN A 24 19.35 18.47 -1.02
C ASN A 24 18.86 17.22 -1.75
N PRO A 25 18.98 16.04 -1.14
CA PRO A 25 18.49 14.81 -1.77
C PRO A 25 17.01 14.96 -2.12
N ARG A 26 16.66 14.53 -3.33
CA ARG A 26 15.27 14.55 -3.82
C ARG A 26 14.66 13.19 -3.68
N ILE A 27 13.46 13.12 -3.14
CA ILE A 27 12.66 11.89 -3.00
C ILE A 27 11.48 11.98 -3.93
N GLY A 28 11.34 11.02 -4.85
CA GLY A 28 10.15 10.88 -5.66
C GLY A 28 9.09 10.07 -4.92
N PHE A 29 7.93 10.66 -4.62
CA PHE A 29 6.78 9.98 -4.05
C PHE A 29 5.74 9.77 -5.15
N ILE A 30 5.31 8.51 -5.37
CA ILE A 30 4.41 8.14 -6.46
C ILE A 30 3.23 7.36 -5.91
N HIS A 31 2.01 7.82 -6.19
CA HIS A 31 0.77 7.14 -5.84
C HIS A 31 -0.13 6.97 -7.05
N ALA A 32 -0.73 5.76 -7.21
CA ALA A 32 -1.63 5.46 -8.32
C ALA A 32 -3.01 6.15 -8.18
N GLY A 33 -3.47 6.36 -6.96
CA GLY A 33 -4.76 6.99 -6.66
C GLY A 33 -4.72 8.52 -6.67
N SER A 34 -5.84 9.12 -6.23
CA SER A 34 -6.00 10.58 -6.16
C SER A 34 -5.25 11.19 -4.98
N ARG A 35 -4.80 12.43 -5.16
CA ARG A 35 -4.20 13.20 -4.08
C ARG A 35 -5.21 13.47 -2.95
N GLN A 36 -6.43 13.82 -3.31
CA GLN A 36 -7.48 14.16 -2.34
C GLN A 36 -7.72 13.06 -1.32
N ASP A 37 -7.80 11.80 -1.77
CA ASP A 37 -8.11 10.66 -0.90
C ASP A 37 -6.91 10.18 -0.08
N ASN A 38 -5.69 10.45 -0.57
CA ASN A 38 -4.47 9.84 -0.05
C ASN A 38 -3.46 10.84 0.53
N GLN A 39 -3.77 12.15 0.58
CA GLN A 39 -2.88 13.19 1.11
C GLN A 39 -2.37 12.85 2.53
N ARG A 40 -3.23 12.32 3.39
CA ARG A 40 -2.89 11.90 4.76
C ARG A 40 -1.74 10.87 4.83
N LEU A 41 -1.53 10.10 3.77
CA LEU A 41 -0.45 9.10 3.71
C LEU A 41 0.89 9.80 3.44
N LEU A 42 0.90 10.77 2.53
CA LEU A 42 2.05 11.62 2.28
C LEU A 42 2.41 12.45 3.52
N ASP A 43 1.42 12.96 4.23
CA ASP A 43 1.62 13.74 5.45
C ASP A 43 2.28 12.86 6.53
N ALA A 44 1.77 11.65 6.76
CA ALA A 44 2.37 10.68 7.70
C ALA A 44 3.81 10.31 7.33
N PHE A 45 4.12 10.21 6.04
CA PHE A 45 5.47 9.98 5.54
C PHE A 45 6.38 11.20 5.83
N ARG A 46 5.93 12.43 5.52
CA ARG A 46 6.67 13.67 5.78
C ARG A 46 6.91 13.93 7.27
N GLU A 47 5.89 13.71 8.10
CA GLU A 47 5.99 13.82 9.56
C GLU A 47 7.11 12.92 10.11
N ASN A 48 7.17 11.68 9.66
CA ASN A 48 8.19 10.74 10.14
C ASN A 48 9.57 11.02 9.54
N LEU A 49 9.67 11.52 8.30
CA LEU A 49 10.93 12.04 7.75
C LEU A 49 11.46 13.17 8.61
N SER A 50 10.59 14.13 8.99
CA SER A 50 10.96 15.25 9.85
C SER A 50 11.45 14.79 11.24
N ALA A 51 10.76 13.81 11.84
CA ALA A 51 11.19 13.19 13.10
C ALA A 51 12.57 12.50 13.01
N LEU A 52 12.97 12.06 11.79
CA LEU A 52 14.29 11.47 11.51
C LEU A 52 15.36 12.51 11.09
N GLY A 53 15.02 13.80 11.14
CA GLY A 53 15.92 14.91 10.82
C GLY A 53 15.89 15.37 9.35
N TRP A 54 14.95 14.86 8.54
CA TRP A 54 14.77 15.22 7.13
C TRP A 54 13.53 16.12 6.96
N THR A 55 13.73 17.43 6.83
CA THR A 55 12.65 18.40 6.69
C THR A 55 12.47 18.80 5.23
N ASP A 56 11.29 18.51 4.65
CA ASP A 56 10.92 18.85 3.28
C ASP A 56 11.02 20.37 3.06
N GLY A 57 11.67 20.78 1.96
CA GLY A 57 11.94 22.17 1.63
C GLY A 57 13.15 22.80 2.38
N SER A 58 13.80 22.07 3.33
CA SER A 58 14.97 22.52 4.06
C SER A 58 16.23 21.74 3.68
N ASN A 59 16.30 20.46 4.08
CA ASN A 59 17.46 19.60 3.81
C ASN A 59 17.12 18.35 2.97
N ILE A 60 15.88 18.23 2.52
CA ILE A 60 15.38 17.23 1.58
C ILE A 60 14.29 17.87 0.72
N ALA A 61 14.04 17.35 -0.49
CA ALA A 61 12.91 17.75 -1.33
C ALA A 61 12.05 16.53 -1.67
N VAL A 62 10.77 16.55 -1.28
CA VAL A 62 9.79 15.50 -1.61
C VAL A 62 8.98 15.92 -2.82
N LEU A 63 9.26 15.28 -3.96
CA LEU A 63 8.55 15.49 -5.23
C LEU A 63 7.41 14.51 -5.34
N ASP A 64 6.20 14.90 -4.95
CA ASP A 64 5.04 14.03 -5.02
C ASP A 64 4.34 14.08 -6.38
N ARG A 65 3.91 12.92 -6.88
CA ARG A 65 3.16 12.72 -8.12
C ARG A 65 2.02 11.73 -7.91
N TRP A 66 0.89 12.04 -8.50
CA TRP A 66 -0.35 11.31 -8.36
C TRP A 66 -0.88 10.94 -9.74
N ALA A 67 -1.21 9.66 -9.96
CA ALA A 67 -1.74 9.23 -11.25
C ALA A 67 -3.26 9.44 -11.37
N GLU A 68 -3.94 9.89 -10.32
CA GLU A 68 -5.38 10.18 -10.32
C GLU A 68 -6.19 9.02 -10.92
N GLU A 69 -5.94 7.79 -10.43
CA GLU A 69 -6.51 6.51 -10.90
C GLU A 69 -6.15 6.11 -12.35
N ARG A 70 -5.35 6.92 -13.04
CA ARG A 70 -4.89 6.67 -14.42
C ARG A 70 -3.54 5.96 -14.42
N THR A 71 -3.58 4.66 -14.10
CA THR A 71 -2.35 3.86 -13.93
C THR A 71 -1.48 3.78 -15.18
N GLU A 72 -2.04 4.01 -16.38
CA GLU A 72 -1.32 4.10 -17.65
C GLU A 72 -0.36 5.29 -17.72
N GLN A 73 -0.53 6.30 -16.86
CA GLN A 73 0.38 7.46 -16.77
C GLN A 73 1.61 7.18 -15.90
N LEU A 74 1.59 6.15 -15.07
CA LEU A 74 2.69 5.85 -14.13
C LEU A 74 4.07 5.74 -14.80
N PRO A 75 4.24 5.11 -15.98
CA PRO A 75 5.54 5.07 -16.64
C PRO A 75 6.09 6.45 -17.04
N VAL A 76 5.22 7.41 -17.38
CA VAL A 76 5.60 8.79 -17.70
C VAL A 76 6.01 9.51 -16.41
N ILE A 77 5.19 9.44 -15.38
CA ILE A 77 5.42 10.04 -14.06
C ILE A 77 6.76 9.58 -13.48
N VAL A 78 7.05 8.27 -13.54
CA VAL A 78 8.31 7.72 -13.04
C VAL A 78 9.51 8.29 -13.80
N ARG A 79 9.44 8.36 -15.14
CA ARG A 79 10.55 8.93 -15.95
C ARG A 79 10.79 10.41 -15.65
N GLU A 80 9.75 11.19 -15.43
CA GLU A 80 9.86 12.60 -15.02
C GLU A 80 10.59 12.75 -13.68
N LEU A 81 10.24 11.92 -12.70
CA LEU A 81 10.91 11.93 -11.39
C LEU A 81 12.38 11.52 -11.50
N ILE A 82 12.68 10.48 -12.29
CA ILE A 82 14.05 10.06 -12.57
C ILE A 82 14.83 11.20 -13.23
N GLY A 83 14.25 11.85 -14.25
CA GLY A 83 14.83 13.01 -14.92
C GLY A 83 15.04 14.21 -13.99
N SER A 84 14.29 14.30 -12.91
CA SER A 84 14.48 15.33 -11.86
C SER A 84 15.62 15.00 -10.89
N GLY A 85 16.34 13.89 -11.07
CA GLY A 85 17.50 13.52 -10.25
C GLY A 85 17.12 13.07 -8.84
N VAL A 86 16.05 12.28 -8.68
CA VAL A 86 15.68 11.72 -7.38
C VAL A 86 16.71 10.69 -6.91
N ALA A 87 17.04 10.74 -5.62
CA ALA A 87 17.93 9.79 -4.96
C ALA A 87 17.19 8.49 -4.56
N VAL A 88 15.89 8.56 -4.33
CA VAL A 88 15.04 7.43 -3.91
C VAL A 88 13.65 7.62 -4.51
N LEU A 89 13.02 6.53 -4.93
CA LEU A 89 11.60 6.48 -5.30
C LEU A 89 10.80 5.78 -4.19
N VAL A 90 9.76 6.41 -3.68
CA VAL A 90 8.77 5.82 -2.78
C VAL A 90 7.50 5.57 -3.58
N THR A 91 7.11 4.30 -3.72
CA THR A 91 6.02 3.90 -4.60
C THR A 91 4.86 3.30 -3.80
N ALA A 92 3.68 3.88 -3.94
CA ALA A 92 2.46 3.44 -3.26
C ALA A 92 1.67 2.44 -4.12
N GLY A 93 1.64 1.19 -3.66
CA GLY A 93 0.92 0.10 -4.29
C GLY A 93 1.62 -0.54 -5.48
N THR A 94 1.09 -1.68 -5.91
CA THR A 94 1.66 -2.53 -6.96
C THR A 94 1.88 -1.80 -8.30
N PRO A 95 0.92 -1.03 -8.86
CA PRO A 95 1.11 -0.41 -10.18
C PRO A 95 2.28 0.57 -10.22
N ALA A 96 2.41 1.42 -9.19
CA ALA A 96 3.50 2.40 -9.10
C ALA A 96 4.87 1.71 -8.93
N THR A 97 4.92 0.64 -8.13
CA THR A 97 6.14 -0.13 -7.90
C THR A 97 6.61 -0.84 -9.16
N VAL A 98 5.72 -1.50 -9.88
CA VAL A 98 6.04 -2.17 -11.15
C VAL A 98 6.54 -1.15 -12.19
N ALA A 99 5.87 0.00 -12.31
CA ALA A 99 6.31 1.06 -13.22
C ALA A 99 7.73 1.58 -12.87
N ALA A 100 8.02 1.79 -11.58
CA ALA A 100 9.34 2.22 -11.11
C ALA A 100 10.42 1.17 -11.37
N ARG A 101 10.12 -0.10 -11.11
CA ARG A 101 11.06 -1.22 -11.32
C ARG A 101 11.43 -1.41 -12.79
N HIS A 102 10.46 -1.23 -13.71
CA HIS A 102 10.72 -1.25 -15.15
C HIS A 102 11.53 -0.05 -15.64
N ALA A 103 11.39 1.11 -14.98
CA ALA A 103 12.05 2.34 -15.41
C ALA A 103 13.49 2.47 -14.91
N SER A 104 13.85 1.84 -13.79
CA SER A 104 15.19 1.91 -13.22
C SER A 104 15.59 0.63 -12.49
N ALA A 105 16.82 0.18 -12.76
CA ALA A 105 17.46 -0.90 -12.03
C ALA A 105 18.46 -0.40 -10.96
N THR A 106 18.70 0.91 -10.89
CA THR A 106 19.76 1.50 -10.05
C THR A 106 19.26 2.44 -8.99
N ILE A 107 18.18 3.22 -9.26
CA ILE A 107 17.61 4.14 -8.26
C ILE A 107 16.90 3.29 -7.20
N PRO A 108 17.23 3.45 -5.91
CA PRO A 108 16.53 2.77 -4.82
C PRO A 108 15.02 2.98 -4.85
N ILE A 109 14.26 1.90 -4.72
CA ILE A 109 12.79 1.91 -4.70
C ILE A 109 12.34 1.42 -3.32
N ILE A 110 11.60 2.26 -2.61
CA ILE A 110 10.89 1.89 -1.39
C ILE A 110 9.45 1.57 -1.77
N LEU A 111 9.15 0.28 -1.89
CA LEU A 111 7.78 -0.17 -2.15
C LEU A 111 6.93 -0.05 -0.87
N VAL A 112 5.69 0.43 -0.99
CA VAL A 112 4.76 0.57 0.13
C VAL A 112 3.41 -0.01 -0.27
N GLY A 113 2.96 -1.02 0.46
CA GLY A 113 1.65 -1.59 0.24
C GLY A 113 1.55 -2.44 -1.04
N VAL A 114 2.57 -3.24 -1.32
CA VAL A 114 2.58 -4.21 -2.42
C VAL A 114 2.16 -5.58 -1.90
N ASP A 115 1.23 -6.24 -2.59
CA ASP A 115 0.70 -7.52 -2.15
C ASP A 115 1.79 -8.61 -2.09
N ASP A 116 2.39 -8.96 -3.22
CA ASP A 116 3.44 -9.98 -3.30
C ASP A 116 4.60 -9.49 -4.18
N PRO A 117 5.60 -8.81 -3.59
CA PRO A 117 6.71 -8.28 -4.37
C PRO A 117 7.64 -9.36 -4.93
N VAL A 118 7.63 -10.58 -4.38
CA VAL A 118 8.42 -11.72 -4.88
C VAL A 118 7.78 -12.27 -6.15
N ALA A 119 6.50 -12.59 -6.13
CA ALA A 119 5.78 -13.09 -7.30
C ALA A 119 5.73 -12.08 -8.46
N LEU A 120 5.80 -10.78 -8.14
CA LEU A 120 5.93 -9.69 -9.12
C LEU A 120 7.35 -9.58 -9.71
N GLY A 121 8.34 -10.31 -9.20
CA GLY A 121 9.73 -10.19 -9.60
C GLY A 121 10.37 -8.84 -9.25
N VAL A 122 9.79 -8.12 -8.30
CA VAL A 122 10.31 -6.83 -7.80
C VAL A 122 11.49 -7.07 -6.88
N VAL A 123 11.42 -8.12 -6.06
CA VAL A 123 12.49 -8.58 -5.15
C VAL A 123 12.68 -10.09 -5.29
N GLU A 124 13.88 -10.60 -4.96
CA GLU A 124 14.18 -12.04 -5.00
C GLU A 124 13.53 -12.80 -3.84
N SER A 125 13.56 -12.22 -2.64
CA SER A 125 12.87 -12.71 -1.46
C SER A 125 12.57 -11.56 -0.51
N LEU A 126 11.67 -11.78 0.46
CA LEU A 126 11.37 -10.75 1.46
C LEU A 126 12.56 -10.51 2.40
N GLY A 127 13.31 -11.55 2.75
CA GLY A 127 14.47 -11.46 3.65
C GLY A 127 15.71 -10.85 3.00
N GLN A 128 15.91 -11.13 1.71
CA GLN A 128 17.02 -10.62 0.90
C GLN A 128 16.49 -10.17 -0.46
N PRO A 129 16.16 -8.89 -0.61
CA PRO A 129 15.55 -8.37 -1.84
C PRO A 129 16.41 -8.50 -3.10
N GLY A 130 17.74 -8.45 -2.99
CA GLY A 130 18.70 -8.78 -4.06
C GLY A 130 18.87 -7.72 -5.15
N GLY A 131 18.04 -6.68 -5.18
CA GLY A 131 18.06 -5.64 -6.21
C GLY A 131 17.99 -4.22 -5.63
N ASN A 132 17.46 -3.28 -6.42
CA ASN A 132 17.31 -1.90 -6.01
C ASN A 132 15.99 -1.60 -5.26
N ALA A 133 15.16 -2.61 -4.96
CA ALA A 133 13.87 -2.44 -4.30
C ALA A 133 13.85 -3.09 -2.92
N THR A 134 13.25 -2.40 -1.96
CA THR A 134 12.95 -2.87 -0.59
C THR A 134 11.73 -2.13 -0.06
N GLY A 135 11.26 -2.39 1.15
CA GLY A 135 10.18 -1.60 1.77
C GLY A 135 9.15 -2.43 2.53
N LEU A 136 7.87 -2.28 2.21
CA LEU A 136 6.75 -2.75 3.02
C LEU A 136 5.70 -3.45 2.15
N SER A 137 5.55 -4.78 2.35
CA SER A 137 4.52 -5.58 1.66
C SER A 137 3.18 -5.53 2.39
N LEU A 138 2.13 -6.06 1.76
CA LEU A 138 0.84 -6.32 2.40
C LEU A 138 0.63 -7.80 2.70
N THR A 139 1.49 -8.67 2.19
CA THR A 139 1.33 -10.11 2.32
C THR A 139 1.72 -10.56 3.72
N SER A 140 0.76 -11.20 4.38
CA SER A 140 0.96 -11.97 5.61
C SER A 140 -0.12 -13.04 5.66
N SER A 141 0.28 -14.30 5.84
CA SER A 141 -0.66 -15.42 6.04
C SER A 141 -1.49 -15.23 7.30
N GLU A 142 -0.96 -14.53 8.30
CA GLU A 142 -1.64 -14.22 9.56
C GLU A 142 -2.85 -13.33 9.32
N VAL A 143 -2.76 -12.37 8.42
CA VAL A 143 -3.90 -11.49 8.06
C VAL A 143 -5.05 -12.27 7.41
N ILE A 144 -4.72 -13.27 6.60
CA ILE A 144 -5.72 -14.15 6.00
C ILE A 144 -6.40 -14.98 7.08
N ALA A 145 -5.62 -15.55 8.01
CA ALA A 145 -6.14 -16.34 9.13
C ALA A 145 -7.09 -15.52 10.00
N GLU A 146 -6.74 -14.27 10.30
CA GLU A 146 -7.55 -13.34 11.09
C GLU A 146 -8.85 -12.97 10.41
N ARG A 147 -8.81 -12.64 9.11
CA ARG A 147 -10.04 -12.37 8.34
C ARG A 147 -11.01 -13.54 8.33
N LEU A 148 -10.50 -14.75 8.23
CA LEU A 148 -11.32 -15.95 8.28
C LEU A 148 -11.91 -16.20 9.68
N GLU A 149 -11.17 -15.85 10.74
CA GLU A 149 -11.68 -15.94 12.10
C GLU A 149 -12.79 -14.94 12.35
N LEU A 150 -12.59 -13.68 11.96
CA LEU A 150 -13.62 -12.65 12.05
C LEU A 150 -14.91 -13.05 11.30
N LEU A 151 -14.79 -13.70 10.13
CA LEU A 151 -15.96 -14.23 9.42
C LEU A 151 -16.65 -15.36 10.18
N ARG A 152 -15.90 -16.25 10.82
CA ARG A 152 -16.47 -17.33 11.62
C ARG A 152 -17.22 -16.82 12.86
N GLU A 153 -16.68 -15.78 13.50
CA GLU A 153 -17.34 -15.12 14.61
C GLU A 153 -18.65 -14.42 14.17
N LEU A 154 -18.63 -13.78 12.99
CA LEU A 154 -19.80 -13.11 12.43
C LEU A 154 -20.87 -14.07 11.90
N VAL A 155 -20.45 -15.24 11.41
CA VAL A 155 -21.32 -16.26 10.81
C VAL A 155 -21.07 -17.60 11.52
N PRO A 156 -21.71 -17.83 12.67
CA PRO A 156 -21.57 -19.11 13.38
C PRO A 156 -21.98 -20.27 12.49
N GLY A 157 -21.10 -21.28 12.39
CA GLY A 157 -21.34 -22.43 11.52
C GLY A 157 -21.00 -22.18 10.04
N LEU A 158 -20.18 -21.21 9.71
CA LEU A 158 -19.69 -20.96 8.36
C LEU A 158 -18.98 -22.20 7.79
N HIS A 159 -19.59 -22.79 6.77
CA HIS A 159 -19.06 -23.97 6.06
C HIS A 159 -18.62 -23.65 4.63
N ARG A 160 -19.27 -22.70 3.95
CA ARG A 160 -18.97 -22.39 2.56
C ARG A 160 -18.76 -20.90 2.33
N LEU A 161 -17.52 -20.54 2.01
CA LEU A 161 -17.05 -19.18 1.78
C LEU A 161 -16.78 -18.95 0.29
N ALA A 162 -17.34 -17.88 -0.26
CA ALA A 162 -16.89 -17.36 -1.55
C ALA A 162 -15.70 -16.42 -1.37
N VAL A 163 -14.71 -16.51 -2.25
CA VAL A 163 -13.58 -15.58 -2.27
C VAL A 163 -13.49 -14.92 -3.64
N ILE A 164 -13.62 -13.60 -3.67
CA ILE A 164 -13.43 -12.80 -4.88
C ILE A 164 -11.96 -12.42 -4.98
N VAL A 165 -11.34 -12.81 -6.08
CA VAL A 165 -9.94 -12.52 -6.40
C VAL A 165 -9.81 -11.85 -7.77
N ARG A 166 -8.65 -11.23 -7.98
CA ARG A 166 -8.22 -10.71 -9.28
C ARG A 166 -7.03 -11.54 -9.75
N ASN A 167 -6.93 -11.76 -11.05
CA ASN A 167 -5.80 -12.45 -11.65
C ASN A 167 -4.59 -11.50 -11.69
N ASP A 168 -3.90 -11.44 -10.56
CA ASP A 168 -2.66 -10.67 -10.39
C ASP A 168 -1.47 -11.62 -10.24
N PRO A 169 -0.26 -11.18 -10.55
CA PRO A 169 0.94 -11.92 -10.16
C PRO A 169 0.94 -12.22 -8.65
N GLY A 170 1.31 -13.46 -8.29
CA GLY A 170 1.22 -13.93 -6.90
C GLY A 170 -0.15 -14.46 -6.47
N LEU A 171 -1.16 -14.45 -7.38
CA LEU A 171 -2.48 -14.98 -7.06
C LEU A 171 -2.41 -16.42 -6.57
N GLU A 172 -1.63 -17.29 -7.20
CA GLU A 172 -1.60 -18.72 -6.84
C GLU A 172 -1.15 -18.94 -5.39
N GLN A 173 -0.11 -18.24 -4.93
CA GLN A 173 0.33 -18.31 -3.53
C GLN A 173 -0.78 -17.82 -2.59
N LYS A 174 -1.40 -16.68 -2.89
CA LYS A 174 -2.54 -16.15 -2.12
C LYS A 174 -3.70 -17.14 -2.06
N LEU A 175 -4.02 -17.81 -3.16
CA LEU A 175 -5.06 -18.85 -3.21
C LEU A 175 -4.72 -20.05 -2.34
N GLN A 176 -3.46 -20.49 -2.35
CA GLN A 176 -2.97 -21.58 -1.51
C GLN A 176 -3.09 -21.22 -0.02
N ASP A 177 -2.67 -20.01 0.36
CA ASP A 177 -2.75 -19.51 1.72
C ASP A 177 -4.21 -19.44 2.21
N ILE A 178 -5.13 -18.91 1.38
CA ILE A 178 -6.55 -18.84 1.71
C ILE A 178 -7.14 -20.26 1.85
N ARG A 179 -6.85 -21.17 0.92
CA ARG A 179 -7.34 -22.57 0.98
C ARG A 179 -6.82 -23.30 2.21
N SER A 180 -5.52 -23.13 2.54
CA SER A 180 -4.89 -23.76 3.67
C SER A 180 -5.52 -23.31 4.99
N ASN A 181 -5.63 -21.99 5.18
CA ASN A 181 -6.24 -21.41 6.37
C ASN A 181 -7.73 -21.78 6.50
N ALA A 182 -8.48 -21.74 5.42
CA ALA A 182 -9.89 -22.13 5.42
C ALA A 182 -10.08 -23.61 5.76
N ARG A 183 -9.27 -24.51 5.17
CA ARG A 183 -9.31 -25.94 5.47
C ARG A 183 -9.06 -26.26 6.95
N GLN A 184 -8.10 -25.58 7.57
CA GLN A 184 -7.82 -25.72 9.00
C GLN A 184 -9.02 -25.37 9.89
N LYS A 185 -9.91 -24.50 9.37
CA LYS A 185 -11.13 -24.03 10.04
C LYS A 185 -12.40 -24.81 9.60
N GLY A 186 -12.26 -25.83 8.75
CA GLY A 186 -13.38 -26.62 8.23
C GLY A 186 -14.24 -25.86 7.21
N ILE A 187 -13.70 -24.84 6.55
CA ILE A 187 -14.41 -24.00 5.58
C ILE A 187 -14.09 -24.46 4.15
N GLU A 188 -15.11 -24.79 3.35
CA GLU A 188 -14.99 -24.97 1.91
C GLU A 188 -14.92 -23.61 1.22
N VAL A 189 -14.03 -23.48 0.24
CA VAL A 189 -13.82 -22.21 -0.46
C VAL A 189 -14.17 -22.31 -1.93
N LEU A 190 -15.08 -21.43 -2.37
CA LEU A 190 -15.39 -21.19 -3.77
C LEU A 190 -14.58 -19.97 -4.26
N MET A 191 -13.55 -20.22 -5.07
CA MET A 191 -12.74 -19.14 -5.65
C MET A 191 -13.41 -18.59 -6.91
N LEU A 192 -13.55 -17.27 -7.00
CA LEU A 192 -14.21 -16.55 -8.08
C LEU A 192 -13.35 -15.41 -8.57
N GLU A 193 -12.85 -15.53 -9.79
CA GLU A 193 -12.13 -14.45 -10.45
C GLU A 193 -13.13 -13.44 -11.04
N ALA A 194 -13.01 -12.16 -10.67
CA ALA A 194 -13.90 -11.13 -11.17
C ALA A 194 -13.16 -9.80 -11.36
N THR A 195 -12.85 -9.49 -12.62
CA THR A 195 -12.12 -8.30 -13.05
C THR A 195 -13.02 -7.19 -13.63
N THR A 196 -14.25 -7.54 -14.01
CA THR A 196 -15.24 -6.63 -14.60
C THR A 196 -16.54 -6.62 -13.80
N VAL A 197 -17.37 -5.59 -13.95
CA VAL A 197 -18.70 -5.52 -13.31
C VAL A 197 -19.56 -6.72 -13.69
N LYS A 198 -19.57 -7.12 -14.97
CA LYS A 198 -20.30 -8.30 -15.44
C LYS A 198 -19.79 -9.60 -14.79
N ALA A 199 -18.47 -9.75 -14.64
CA ALA A 199 -17.88 -10.90 -13.97
C ALA A 199 -18.27 -10.95 -12.48
N LEU A 200 -18.36 -9.78 -11.81
CA LEU A 200 -18.86 -9.69 -10.43
C LEU A 200 -20.31 -10.16 -10.32
N GLU A 201 -21.20 -9.73 -11.22
CA GLU A 201 -22.60 -10.16 -11.24
C GLU A 201 -22.73 -11.69 -11.43
N LEU A 202 -21.95 -12.25 -12.33
CA LEU A 202 -21.89 -13.72 -12.53
C LEU A 202 -21.33 -14.44 -11.29
N ALA A 203 -20.31 -13.87 -10.65
CA ALA A 203 -19.74 -14.43 -9.42
C ALA A 203 -20.79 -14.50 -8.30
N PHE A 204 -21.55 -13.44 -8.06
CA PHE A 204 -22.62 -13.43 -7.05
C PHE A 204 -23.78 -14.35 -7.42
N ALA A 205 -24.14 -14.46 -8.70
CA ALA A 205 -25.11 -15.45 -9.14
C ALA A 205 -24.64 -16.89 -8.81
N ARG A 206 -23.36 -17.19 -9.04
CA ARG A 206 -22.77 -18.49 -8.71
C ARG A 206 -22.71 -18.73 -7.20
N MET A 207 -22.38 -17.73 -6.38
CA MET A 207 -22.40 -17.83 -4.92
C MET A 207 -23.76 -18.29 -4.40
N ARG A 208 -24.85 -17.78 -4.99
CA ARG A 208 -26.21 -18.15 -4.62
C ARG A 208 -26.51 -19.63 -4.99
N ILE A 209 -26.11 -20.08 -6.19
CA ILE A 209 -26.28 -21.47 -6.64
C ILE A 209 -25.52 -22.43 -5.73
N GLU A 210 -24.28 -22.06 -5.40
CA GLU A 210 -23.38 -22.85 -4.55
C GLU A 210 -23.70 -22.70 -3.05
N ARG A 211 -24.72 -21.90 -2.69
CA ARG A 211 -25.13 -21.64 -1.31
C ARG A 211 -24.00 -21.15 -0.40
N CYS A 212 -23.19 -20.21 -0.90
CA CYS A 212 -22.20 -19.57 -0.05
C CYS A 212 -22.87 -18.77 1.06
N GLU A 213 -22.27 -18.79 2.25
CA GLU A 213 -22.81 -18.18 3.48
C GLU A 213 -22.16 -16.85 3.79
N ALA A 214 -20.97 -16.61 3.24
CA ALA A 214 -20.23 -15.36 3.36
C ALA A 214 -19.34 -15.11 2.13
N VAL A 215 -18.81 -13.88 2.02
CA VAL A 215 -17.86 -13.52 0.96
C VAL A 215 -16.64 -12.82 1.53
N TYR A 216 -15.47 -13.25 1.08
CA TYR A 216 -14.20 -12.57 1.32
C TYR A 216 -13.73 -11.89 0.03
N VAL A 217 -13.63 -10.58 0.02
CA VAL A 217 -13.09 -9.81 -1.11
C VAL A 217 -11.60 -9.62 -0.89
N ALA A 218 -10.82 -10.54 -1.47
CA ALA A 218 -9.37 -10.64 -1.32
C ALA A 218 -8.59 -9.82 -2.38
N SER A 219 -9.29 -9.16 -3.29
CA SER A 219 -8.68 -8.31 -4.33
C SER A 219 -8.15 -7.00 -3.77
N GLY A 220 -7.13 -6.45 -4.45
CA GLY A 220 -6.60 -5.12 -4.21
C GLY A 220 -7.64 -4.01 -4.40
N PRO A 221 -7.24 -2.73 -4.19
CA PRO A 221 -8.16 -1.62 -4.38
C PRO A 221 -8.69 -1.65 -5.80
N LEU A 222 -10.00 -1.79 -5.91
CA LEU A 222 -10.74 -1.74 -7.16
C LEU A 222 -11.19 -0.31 -7.38
N GLY A 223 -11.24 0.12 -8.63
CA GLY A 223 -11.80 1.45 -8.95
C GLY A 223 -13.21 1.64 -8.37
N PRO A 224 -13.65 2.88 -8.10
CA PRO A 224 -14.87 3.18 -7.34
C PRO A 224 -16.12 2.43 -7.84
N ALA A 225 -16.33 2.36 -9.16
CA ALA A 225 -17.48 1.67 -9.74
C ALA A 225 -17.57 0.18 -9.37
N LYS A 226 -16.43 -0.51 -9.32
CA LYS A 226 -16.39 -1.93 -8.95
C LYS A 226 -16.59 -2.12 -7.44
N ARG A 227 -16.02 -1.24 -6.61
CA ARG A 227 -16.22 -1.28 -5.15
C ARG A 227 -17.69 -1.10 -4.80
N ILE A 228 -18.33 -0.06 -5.31
CA ILE A 228 -19.76 0.22 -5.10
C ILE A 228 -20.60 -0.98 -5.56
N ARG A 229 -20.29 -1.56 -6.71
CA ARG A 229 -21.06 -2.71 -7.24
C ARG A 229 -20.90 -3.97 -6.39
N ILE A 230 -19.68 -4.28 -5.90
CA ILE A 230 -19.45 -5.40 -4.98
C ILE A 230 -20.26 -5.22 -3.68
N ILE A 231 -20.22 -4.04 -3.09
CA ILE A 231 -20.96 -3.71 -1.86
C ILE A 231 -22.47 -3.91 -2.09
N ALA A 232 -22.99 -3.37 -3.19
CA ALA A 232 -24.39 -3.51 -3.55
C ALA A 232 -24.79 -4.98 -3.76
N LEU A 233 -24.00 -5.77 -4.50
CA LEU A 233 -24.25 -7.19 -4.74
C LEU A 233 -24.21 -8.01 -3.44
N ALA A 234 -23.30 -7.73 -2.52
CA ALA A 234 -23.25 -8.39 -1.22
C ALA A 234 -24.51 -8.08 -0.39
N ALA A 235 -24.98 -6.84 -0.40
CA ALA A 235 -26.21 -6.42 0.26
C ALA A 235 -27.46 -7.06 -0.38
N GLU A 236 -27.57 -7.04 -1.72
CA GLU A 236 -28.65 -7.68 -2.49
C GLU A 236 -28.73 -9.20 -2.20
N ALA A 237 -27.57 -9.85 -2.10
CA ALA A 237 -27.48 -11.28 -1.79
C ALA A 237 -27.63 -11.59 -0.28
N ARG A 238 -27.67 -10.56 0.58
CA ARG A 238 -27.64 -10.68 2.05
C ARG A 238 -26.47 -11.51 2.56
N LEU A 239 -25.31 -11.39 1.91
CA LEU A 239 -24.09 -12.13 2.28
C LEU A 239 -23.22 -11.25 3.18
N PRO A 240 -22.90 -11.71 4.40
CA PRO A 240 -21.85 -11.11 5.21
C PRO A 240 -20.54 -11.06 4.44
N ALA A 241 -19.91 -9.88 4.37
CA ALA A 241 -18.72 -9.65 3.56
C ALA A 241 -17.58 -9.06 4.36
N ILE A 242 -16.38 -9.68 4.26
CA ILE A 242 -15.14 -9.10 4.76
C ILE A 242 -14.27 -8.61 3.60
N TYR A 243 -13.64 -7.47 3.82
CA TYR A 243 -12.85 -6.79 2.80
C TYR A 243 -11.40 -6.60 3.25
N SER A 244 -10.48 -6.66 2.29
CA SER A 244 -9.05 -6.43 2.53
C SER A 244 -8.68 -4.95 2.68
N PHE A 245 -9.60 -4.02 2.39
CA PHE A 245 -9.35 -2.58 2.40
C PHE A 245 -10.46 -1.83 3.13
N ARG A 246 -10.04 -0.89 4.00
CA ARG A 246 -10.92 -0.06 4.82
C ARG A 246 -12.01 0.67 4.00
N VAL A 247 -11.66 1.16 2.82
CA VAL A 247 -12.57 1.93 1.97
C VAL A 247 -13.90 1.21 1.68
N PHE A 248 -13.90 -0.12 1.60
CA PHE A 248 -15.13 -0.88 1.40
C PHE A 248 -16.10 -0.74 2.58
N ALA A 249 -15.62 -0.83 3.82
CA ALA A 249 -16.47 -0.66 5.00
C ALA A 249 -17.02 0.77 5.11
N VAL A 250 -16.19 1.77 4.78
CA VAL A 250 -16.59 3.18 4.74
C VAL A 250 -17.66 3.45 3.70
N GLU A 251 -17.58 2.82 2.52
CA GLU A 251 -18.56 2.97 1.43
C GLU A 251 -19.81 2.09 1.60
N GLY A 252 -19.98 1.39 2.73
CA GLY A 252 -21.18 0.60 3.05
C GLY A 252 -20.98 -0.91 3.12
N GLY A 253 -19.78 -1.43 2.96
CA GLY A 253 -19.45 -2.84 3.23
C GLY A 253 -19.55 -3.16 4.73
N LEU A 254 -19.68 -4.46 5.09
CA LEU A 254 -19.93 -4.87 6.47
C LEU A 254 -18.71 -4.67 7.38
N ILE A 255 -17.58 -5.28 7.01
CA ILE A 255 -16.38 -5.31 7.84
C ILE A 255 -15.12 -5.31 6.99
N SER A 256 -14.10 -4.60 7.40
CA SER A 256 -12.77 -4.70 6.82
C SER A 256 -11.72 -4.94 7.90
N PHE A 257 -10.77 -5.82 7.61
CA PHE A 257 -9.55 -5.96 8.38
C PHE A 257 -8.37 -5.71 7.45
N ALA A 258 -7.76 -4.55 7.57
CA ALA A 258 -6.80 -4.00 6.62
C ALA A 258 -5.52 -3.55 7.30
N ALA A 259 -4.40 -3.55 6.58
CA ALA A 259 -3.17 -2.94 7.09
C ALA A 259 -3.38 -1.44 7.35
N ASP A 260 -2.83 -0.92 8.44
CA ASP A 260 -2.76 0.52 8.69
C ASP A 260 -1.77 1.16 7.72
N TYR A 261 -2.31 1.75 6.65
CA TYR A 261 -1.51 2.42 5.63
C TYR A 261 -0.74 3.63 6.18
N ARG A 262 -1.23 4.31 7.22
CA ARG A 262 -0.49 5.41 7.85
C ARG A 262 0.77 4.89 8.52
N ASP A 263 0.69 3.73 9.21
CA ASP A 263 1.87 3.08 9.79
C ASP A 263 2.87 2.66 8.71
N LEU A 264 2.39 2.09 7.59
CA LEU A 264 3.26 1.72 6.48
C LEU A 264 4.03 2.93 5.94
N PHE A 265 3.35 4.07 5.69
CA PHE A 265 4.01 5.27 5.18
C PHE A 265 4.95 5.92 6.22
N ARG A 266 4.63 5.87 7.51
CA ARG A 266 5.58 6.27 8.56
C ARG A 266 6.85 5.43 8.53
N ARG A 267 6.71 4.11 8.41
CA ARG A 267 7.85 3.17 8.35
C ARG A 267 8.65 3.33 7.06
N ALA A 268 8.02 3.66 5.94
CA ALA A 268 8.69 3.94 4.67
C ALA A 268 9.72 5.07 4.79
N ALA A 269 9.44 6.12 5.60
CA ALA A 269 10.40 7.17 5.91
C ALA A 269 11.67 6.63 6.59
N GLY A 270 11.54 5.58 7.41
CA GLY A 270 12.66 4.88 8.02
C GLY A 270 13.57 4.20 7.00
N PHE A 271 12.99 3.59 5.95
CA PHE A 271 13.76 3.02 4.83
C PHE A 271 14.47 4.11 4.03
N VAL A 272 13.79 5.21 3.71
CA VAL A 272 14.41 6.37 3.05
C VAL A 272 15.61 6.87 3.86
N ASN A 273 15.46 7.04 5.18
CA ASN A 273 16.56 7.47 6.05
C ASN A 273 17.76 6.50 6.01
N LYS A 274 17.51 5.18 6.02
CA LYS A 274 18.59 4.18 5.91
C LYS A 274 19.32 4.29 4.56
N ILE A 275 18.58 4.40 3.45
CA ILE A 275 19.14 4.53 2.10
C ILE A 275 19.96 5.82 1.97
N LEU A 276 19.44 6.96 2.42
CA LEU A 276 20.17 8.24 2.39
C LEU A 276 21.44 8.24 3.25
N LYS A 277 21.52 7.35 4.23
CA LYS A 277 22.70 7.08 5.06
C LYS A 277 23.64 6.00 4.48
N GLY A 278 23.37 5.55 3.25
CA GLY A 278 24.24 4.63 2.53
C GLY A 278 23.91 3.13 2.69
N ALA A 279 22.76 2.79 3.26
CA ALA A 279 22.34 1.39 3.31
C ALA A 279 21.97 0.88 1.90
N ASP A 280 22.36 -0.36 1.60
CA ASP A 280 22.05 -1.01 0.33
C ASP A 280 20.62 -1.58 0.37
N PRO A 281 19.71 -1.18 -0.55
CA PRO A 281 18.37 -1.74 -0.64
C PRO A 281 18.35 -3.25 -0.83
N ALA A 282 19.37 -3.83 -1.49
CA ALA A 282 19.48 -5.27 -1.74
C ALA A 282 19.53 -6.10 -0.44
N THR A 283 20.01 -5.50 0.65
CA THR A 283 20.22 -6.17 1.94
C THR A 283 19.17 -5.81 3.01
N LEU A 284 18.33 -4.81 2.74
CA LEU A 284 17.28 -4.39 3.65
C LEU A 284 16.03 -5.26 3.44
N PRO A 285 15.61 -6.09 4.42
CA PRO A 285 14.43 -6.93 4.28
C PRO A 285 13.17 -6.13 3.95
N VAL A 286 12.31 -6.70 3.10
CA VAL A 286 10.93 -6.21 2.94
C VAL A 286 10.14 -6.65 4.16
N GLU A 287 9.54 -5.70 4.84
CA GLU A 287 8.81 -5.95 6.08
C GLU A 287 7.29 -6.07 5.84
N PRO A 288 6.59 -6.99 6.54
CA PRO A 288 5.13 -7.05 6.52
C PRO A 288 4.51 -5.91 7.34
N PRO A 289 3.18 -5.69 7.24
CA PRO A 289 2.46 -4.80 8.13
C PRO A 289 2.60 -5.25 9.59
N ARG A 290 2.62 -4.28 10.51
CA ARG A 290 2.66 -4.54 11.95
C ARG A 290 1.39 -4.08 12.66
N LYS A 291 0.62 -3.21 12.00
CA LYS A 291 -0.65 -2.70 12.50
C LYS A 291 -1.74 -2.92 11.49
N PHE A 292 -2.90 -3.22 12.00
CA PHE A 292 -4.10 -3.47 11.23
C PHE A 292 -5.24 -2.66 11.82
N ASP A 293 -6.18 -2.25 10.98
CA ASP A 293 -7.39 -1.54 11.36
C ASP A 293 -8.59 -2.46 11.13
N LEU A 294 -9.37 -2.71 12.18
CA LEU A 294 -10.66 -3.36 12.13
C LEU A 294 -11.76 -2.29 12.03
N THR A 295 -12.39 -2.17 10.87
CA THR A 295 -13.50 -1.24 10.64
C THR A 295 -14.80 -2.00 10.45
N VAL A 296 -15.83 -1.64 11.21
CA VAL A 296 -17.15 -2.27 11.13
C VAL A 296 -18.23 -1.23 10.81
N ASN A 297 -19.09 -1.55 9.84
CA ASN A 297 -20.26 -0.75 9.50
C ASN A 297 -21.51 -1.32 10.20
N LEU A 298 -21.90 -0.69 11.29
CA LEU A 298 -23.05 -1.13 12.10
C LEU A 298 -24.40 -0.95 11.37
N LYS A 299 -24.52 0.02 10.47
CA LYS A 299 -25.71 0.20 9.64
C LYS A 299 -25.90 -1.01 8.71
N THR A 300 -24.80 -1.49 8.09
CA THR A 300 -24.82 -2.67 7.24
C THR A 300 -25.07 -3.94 8.06
N ALA A 301 -24.45 -4.08 9.23
CA ALA A 301 -24.70 -5.19 10.14
C ALA A 301 -26.21 -5.28 10.50
N LYS A 302 -26.83 -4.16 10.88
CA LYS A 302 -28.26 -4.07 11.18
C LYS A 302 -29.13 -4.46 9.97
N THR A 303 -28.77 -4.00 8.77
CA THR A 303 -29.50 -4.31 7.52
C THR A 303 -29.46 -5.81 7.21
N LEU A 304 -28.34 -6.47 7.49
CA LEU A 304 -28.15 -7.91 7.33
C LEU A 304 -28.77 -8.74 8.45
N GLY A 305 -29.25 -8.08 9.53
CA GLY A 305 -29.78 -8.77 10.71
C GLY A 305 -28.71 -9.44 11.57
N LEU A 306 -27.46 -8.97 11.46
CA LEU A 306 -26.32 -9.51 12.20
C LEU A 306 -26.12 -8.76 13.52
N THR A 307 -25.86 -9.52 14.57
CA THR A 307 -25.33 -9.00 15.83
C THR A 307 -23.82 -9.13 15.82
N ILE A 308 -23.10 -8.01 15.99
CA ILE A 308 -21.65 -8.04 16.07
C ILE A 308 -21.24 -8.63 17.42
N PRO A 309 -20.46 -9.72 17.46
CA PRO A 309 -20.03 -10.36 18.71
C PRO A 309 -19.22 -9.41 19.60
N PRO A 310 -19.32 -9.54 20.95
CA PRO A 310 -18.55 -8.71 21.89
C PRO A 310 -17.04 -8.78 21.66
N ALA A 311 -16.50 -9.92 21.22
CA ALA A 311 -15.08 -10.09 20.91
C ALA A 311 -14.65 -9.17 19.77
N ILE A 312 -15.45 -9.10 18.67
CA ILE A 312 -15.20 -8.19 17.55
C ILE A 312 -15.36 -6.74 18.02
N LEU A 313 -16.42 -6.42 18.79
CA LEU A 313 -16.67 -5.05 19.29
C LEU A 313 -15.48 -4.50 20.10
N ALA A 314 -14.84 -5.36 20.92
CA ALA A 314 -13.70 -4.99 21.74
C ALA A 314 -12.44 -4.68 20.94
N GLY A 315 -12.32 -5.22 19.71
CA GLY A 315 -11.17 -5.04 18.82
C GLY A 315 -11.40 -3.99 17.70
N ILE A 316 -12.53 -3.31 17.68
CA ILE A 316 -12.83 -2.35 16.61
C ILE A 316 -11.98 -1.08 16.79
N ASP A 317 -11.27 -0.70 15.73
CA ASP A 317 -10.56 0.58 15.64
C ASP A 317 -11.46 1.70 15.12
N GLU A 318 -12.46 1.35 14.27
CA GLU A 318 -13.39 2.31 13.69
C GLU A 318 -14.78 1.73 13.50
N VAL A 319 -15.78 2.51 13.90
CA VAL A 319 -17.20 2.21 13.71
C VAL A 319 -17.80 3.18 12.69
N ILE A 320 -18.54 2.65 11.72
CA ILE A 320 -19.34 3.44 10.76
C ILE A 320 -20.82 3.28 11.16
N GLU A 321 -21.45 4.40 11.48
CA GLU A 321 -22.87 4.50 11.91
C GLU A 321 -23.76 5.10 10.82
#